data_883ec2c047910d9c1abadaaaa73c953c
#
_entry.id   883ec2c047910d9c1abadaaaa73c953c
#
_cell.length_a   1.000
_cell.length_b   1.000
_cell.length_c   1.000
_cell.angle_alpha   90.00
_cell.angle_beta   90.00
_cell.angle_gamma   90.00
#
_symmetry.space_group_name_H-M   'P 1'
#
loop_
_entity.id
_entity.type
_entity.pdbx_description
1 polymer ?
#
loop_
_entity_poly.entity_id
_entity_poly.type
_entity_poly.pdbx_seq_one_letter_code
_entity_poly.pdbx_strand_id
1 'polypeptide(L)'
;MPDNPTFVLVHGALTDASVWRGVSDRLQRAGHRVLAPSNPMRSLDSDAAYLRAFLETLPGPLVVAGHSYAGSILSHPDAITPDVQALVFVAAFQQDAGETAAELNAKFPGSLLTPDNLLLRTYPHGQEAYVRPEKFAEVYAADLDPAEAAIMAAAQKPFDPTTLGGSFTAQATWHTVASWSVVSTADVSIPTEALRWMAQRAGSDVTETDSSHAVPIAQPDVVTRVILAAARA
;
A
#
# COMPACT_ATOMS: atom_id res chain seq x y z
N MET A 1 27.25 12.85 9.47
CA MET A 1 26.33 11.77 9.89
C MET A 1 25.85 11.15 8.59
N PRO A 2 25.67 9.83 8.48
CA PRO A 2 24.99 9.31 7.31
C PRO A 2 23.66 10.05 7.17
N ASP A 3 23.32 10.47 5.96
CA ASP A 3 22.12 11.26 5.73
C ASP A 3 20.91 10.47 6.20
N ASN A 4 20.13 11.10 7.09
CA ASN A 4 18.94 10.47 7.65
C ASN A 4 17.93 10.23 6.49
N PRO A 5 17.44 9.01 6.24
CA PRO A 5 16.63 8.76 5.06
C PRO A 5 15.33 9.57 5.06
N THR A 6 14.89 9.94 3.86
CA THR A 6 13.54 10.47 3.66
C THR A 6 12.57 9.31 3.51
N PHE A 7 11.47 9.33 4.27
CA PHE A 7 10.41 8.35 4.18
C PHE A 7 9.34 8.81 3.19
N VAL A 8 8.99 7.96 2.23
CA VAL A 8 7.92 8.19 1.26
C VAL A 8 6.82 7.18 1.50
N LEU A 9 5.61 7.64 1.84
CA LEU A 9 4.49 6.82 2.24
C LEU A 9 3.40 6.85 1.16
N VAL A 10 3.22 5.75 0.43
CA VAL A 10 2.32 5.67 -0.72
C VAL A 10 1.04 4.97 -0.32
N HIS A 11 -0.10 5.67 -0.47
CA HIS A 11 -1.42 5.11 -0.16
C HIS A 11 -1.92 4.19 -1.27
N GLY A 12 -2.78 3.24 -0.90
CA GLY A 12 -3.47 2.34 -1.80
C GLY A 12 -4.81 2.86 -2.31
N ALA A 13 -5.63 1.93 -2.83
CA ALA A 13 -7.00 2.20 -3.24
C ALA A 13 -7.92 2.55 -2.06
N LEU A 14 -9.01 3.24 -2.33
CA LEU A 14 -10.09 3.57 -1.38
C LEU A 14 -9.71 4.57 -0.28
N THR A 15 -8.45 4.97 -0.19
CA THR A 15 -7.94 5.97 0.76
C THR A 15 -6.99 6.93 0.05
N ASP A 16 -6.67 8.02 0.71
CA ASP A 16 -5.66 8.98 0.28
C ASP A 16 -4.46 9.02 1.26
N ALA A 17 -3.59 10.01 1.10
CA ALA A 17 -2.41 10.17 1.95
C ALA A 17 -2.72 10.30 3.45
N SER A 18 -3.95 10.63 3.84
CA SER A 18 -4.35 10.75 5.24
C SER A 18 -4.34 9.42 5.99
N VAL A 19 -4.38 8.27 5.29
CA VAL A 19 -4.21 6.94 5.90
C VAL A 19 -2.90 6.84 6.68
N TRP A 20 -1.90 7.60 6.28
CA TRP A 20 -0.59 7.64 6.89
C TRP A 20 -0.44 8.65 8.03
N ARG A 21 -1.50 9.39 8.40
CA ARG A 21 -1.42 10.48 9.39
C ARG A 21 -0.74 10.07 10.69
N GLY A 22 -1.14 8.94 11.27
CA GLY A 22 -0.60 8.44 12.54
C GLY A 22 0.87 8.02 12.44
N VAL A 23 1.26 7.42 11.33
CA VAL A 23 2.65 7.01 11.03
C VAL A 23 3.51 8.23 10.76
N SER A 24 3.01 9.18 9.95
CA SER A 24 3.72 10.43 9.64
C SER A 24 4.03 11.25 10.87
N ASP A 25 3.07 11.42 11.79
CA ASP A 25 3.27 12.14 13.07
C ASP A 25 4.42 11.51 13.87
N ARG A 26 4.45 10.17 13.98
CA ARG A 26 5.49 9.45 14.73
C ARG A 26 6.89 9.59 14.11
N LEU A 27 6.98 9.42 12.80
CA LEU A 27 8.24 9.59 12.09
C LEU A 27 8.76 11.04 12.18
N GLN A 28 7.88 12.03 12.04
CA GLN A 28 8.24 13.45 12.15
C GLN A 28 8.67 13.82 13.57
N ARG A 29 7.99 13.31 14.61
CA ARG A 29 8.41 13.47 16.01
C ARG A 29 9.76 12.82 16.31
N ALA A 30 10.11 11.76 15.59
CA ALA A 30 11.43 11.14 15.65
C ALA A 30 12.51 11.90 14.85
N GLY A 31 12.17 13.05 14.24
CA GLY A 31 13.09 13.92 13.53
C GLY A 31 13.33 13.55 12.06
N HIS A 32 12.46 12.72 11.48
CA HIS A 32 12.60 12.28 10.10
C HIS A 32 11.81 13.16 9.11
N ARG A 33 12.33 13.28 7.90
CA ARG A 33 11.60 13.86 6.77
C ARG A 33 10.62 12.84 6.23
N VAL A 34 9.33 13.20 6.11
CA VAL A 34 8.25 12.34 5.65
C VAL A 34 7.46 13.04 4.56
N LEU A 35 7.19 12.31 3.49
CA LEU A 35 6.36 12.76 2.38
C LEU A 35 5.32 11.67 2.06
N ALA A 36 4.09 12.08 1.80
CA ALA A 36 3.01 11.17 1.42
C ALA A 36 2.33 11.68 0.13
N PRO A 37 2.83 11.26 -1.06
CA PRO A 37 2.26 11.71 -2.33
C PRO A 37 0.84 11.18 -2.53
N SER A 38 0.03 11.94 -3.27
CA SER A 38 -1.31 11.51 -3.67
C SER A 38 -1.22 10.68 -4.95
N ASN A 39 -1.24 9.36 -4.80
CA ASN A 39 -1.21 8.42 -5.91
C ASN A 39 -2.43 8.61 -6.84
N PRO A 40 -2.26 8.69 -8.19
CA PRO A 40 -3.34 8.97 -9.14
C PRO A 40 -4.44 7.92 -9.19
N MET A 41 -4.12 6.62 -9.02
CA MET A 41 -5.07 5.49 -9.03
C MET A 41 -5.75 5.27 -10.39
N ARG A 42 -5.00 5.35 -11.49
CA ARG A 42 -5.53 5.27 -12.86
C ARG A 42 -5.09 4.04 -13.65
N SER A 43 -3.85 3.62 -13.52
CA SER A 43 -3.31 2.36 -14.03
C SER A 43 -1.99 2.06 -13.34
N LEU A 44 -1.59 0.79 -13.29
CA LEU A 44 -0.33 0.40 -12.64
C LEU A 44 0.87 1.16 -13.25
N ASP A 45 0.97 1.20 -14.57
CA ASP A 45 2.10 1.86 -15.27
C ASP A 45 2.12 3.38 -15.02
N SER A 46 0.95 4.05 -15.07
CA SER A 46 0.89 5.50 -14.84
C SER A 46 1.19 5.85 -13.39
N ASP A 47 0.74 5.03 -12.45
CA ASP A 47 0.96 5.23 -11.03
C ASP A 47 2.43 4.94 -10.66
N ALA A 48 3.05 3.94 -11.29
CA ALA A 48 4.49 3.67 -11.17
C ALA A 48 5.33 4.82 -11.71
N ALA A 49 5.01 5.32 -12.91
CA ALA A 49 5.68 6.47 -13.51
C ALA A 49 5.52 7.75 -12.66
N TYR A 50 4.33 7.96 -12.06
CA TYR A 50 4.10 9.07 -11.14
C TYR A 50 4.98 8.95 -9.89
N LEU A 51 5.04 7.78 -9.27
CA LEU A 51 5.90 7.57 -8.10
C LEU A 51 7.35 7.81 -8.44
N ARG A 52 7.84 7.26 -9.57
CA ARG A 52 9.20 7.48 -10.02
C ARG A 52 9.54 8.95 -10.19
N ALA A 53 8.70 9.69 -10.92
CA ALA A 53 8.89 11.13 -11.14
C ALA A 53 8.90 11.90 -9.81
N PHE A 54 8.09 11.50 -8.84
CA PHE A 54 8.11 12.08 -7.49
C PHE A 54 9.42 11.79 -6.76
N LEU A 55 9.89 10.53 -6.77
CA LEU A 55 11.14 10.13 -6.11
C LEU A 55 12.36 10.83 -6.70
N GLU A 56 12.40 11.06 -8.01
CA GLU A 56 13.47 11.78 -8.71
C GLU A 56 13.64 13.24 -8.25
N THR A 57 12.63 13.82 -7.59
CA THR A 57 12.72 15.17 -7.01
C THR A 57 13.34 15.21 -5.62
N LEU A 58 13.63 14.03 -5.02
CA LEU A 58 14.08 13.93 -3.64
C LEU A 58 15.54 13.51 -3.55
N PRO A 59 16.32 14.11 -2.65
CA PRO A 59 17.65 13.61 -2.35
C PRO A 59 17.54 12.28 -1.59
N GLY A 60 18.37 11.31 -1.95
CA GLY A 60 18.52 10.07 -1.19
C GLY A 60 19.32 10.22 0.09
N PRO A 61 19.33 9.19 0.95
CA PRO A 61 18.69 7.89 0.78
C PRO A 61 17.17 7.92 1.03
N LEU A 62 16.43 6.99 0.41
CA LEU A 62 14.98 6.91 0.49
C LEU A 62 14.53 5.55 1.06
N VAL A 63 13.51 5.56 1.91
CA VAL A 63 12.73 4.38 2.32
C VAL A 63 11.30 4.58 1.85
N VAL A 64 10.79 3.66 1.05
CA VAL A 64 9.45 3.79 0.46
C VAL A 64 8.53 2.74 1.06
N ALA A 65 7.43 3.19 1.69
CA ALA A 65 6.41 2.32 2.23
C ALA A 65 5.12 2.43 1.41
N GLY A 66 4.54 1.29 1.03
CA GLY A 66 3.30 1.20 0.28
C GLY A 66 2.24 0.41 1.01
N HIS A 67 1.02 0.95 1.06
CA HIS A 67 -0.14 0.28 1.62
C HIS A 67 -1.01 -0.30 0.51
N SER A 68 -1.47 -1.56 0.70
CA SER A 68 -2.47 -2.15 -0.19
C SER A 68 -2.00 -2.21 -1.67
N TYR A 69 -2.78 -1.65 -2.59
CA TYR A 69 -2.44 -1.54 -4.01
C TYR A 69 -1.09 -0.83 -4.26
N ALA A 70 -0.68 0.08 -3.39
CA ALA A 70 0.62 0.71 -3.56
C ALA A 70 1.79 -0.29 -3.54
N GLY A 71 1.61 -1.47 -2.96
CA GLY A 71 2.60 -2.54 -3.06
C GLY A 71 2.82 -3.04 -4.49
N SER A 72 1.78 -3.09 -5.33
CA SER A 72 1.94 -3.37 -6.77
C SER A 72 2.77 -2.29 -7.46
N ILE A 73 2.55 -1.01 -7.08
CA ILE A 73 3.34 0.10 -7.59
C ILE A 73 4.81 -0.05 -7.15
N LEU A 74 5.06 -0.30 -5.87
CA LEU A 74 6.41 -0.50 -5.35
C LEU A 74 7.12 -1.69 -6.02
N SER A 75 6.37 -2.73 -6.37
CA SER A 75 6.90 -3.91 -7.07
C SER A 75 7.25 -3.64 -8.53
N HIS A 76 6.66 -2.62 -9.15
CA HIS A 76 6.86 -2.30 -10.56
C HIS A 76 8.32 -1.88 -10.82
N PRO A 77 9.01 -2.47 -11.83
CA PRO A 77 10.44 -2.23 -12.09
C PRO A 77 10.79 -0.76 -12.35
N ASP A 78 9.86 0.01 -12.93
CA ASP A 78 10.09 1.41 -13.28
C ASP A 78 9.63 2.40 -12.19
N ALA A 79 9.15 1.91 -11.02
CA ALA A 79 8.58 2.80 -9.99
C ALA A 79 9.60 3.45 -9.09
N ILE A 80 10.78 2.85 -8.92
CA ILE A 80 11.77 3.30 -7.93
C ILE A 80 13.03 3.86 -8.58
N THR A 81 13.76 4.66 -7.81
CA THR A 81 15.08 5.20 -8.19
C THR A 81 16.20 4.43 -7.48
N PRO A 82 17.47 4.53 -7.95
CA PRO A 82 18.61 3.92 -7.27
C PRO A 82 18.84 4.36 -5.81
N ASP A 83 18.28 5.52 -5.44
CA ASP A 83 18.38 6.06 -4.08
C ASP A 83 17.46 5.36 -3.07
N VAL A 84 16.55 4.49 -3.54
CA VAL A 84 15.66 3.69 -2.68
C VAL A 84 16.44 2.53 -2.08
N GLN A 85 16.65 2.57 -0.77
CA GLN A 85 17.41 1.56 -0.02
C GLN A 85 16.55 0.42 0.50
N ALA A 86 15.27 0.72 0.79
CA ALA A 86 14.36 -0.24 1.39
C ALA A 86 12.92 -0.03 0.96
N LEU A 87 12.18 -1.15 0.84
CA LEU A 87 10.76 -1.18 0.55
C LEU A 87 10.00 -1.76 1.76
N VAL A 88 8.88 -1.12 2.11
CA VAL A 88 8.00 -1.61 3.18
C VAL A 88 6.60 -1.83 2.64
N PHE A 89 6.15 -3.07 2.65
CA PHE A 89 4.84 -3.49 2.20
C PHE A 89 3.88 -3.60 3.39
N VAL A 90 2.90 -2.72 3.48
CA VAL A 90 1.99 -2.64 4.63
C VAL A 90 0.62 -3.14 4.20
N ALA A 91 0.22 -4.35 4.62
CA ALA A 91 -1.00 -5.03 4.14
C ALA A 91 -1.14 -4.90 2.61
N ALA A 92 -0.08 -5.22 1.87
CA ALA A 92 0.09 -4.77 0.50
C ALA A 92 0.45 -5.92 -0.46
N PHE A 93 0.11 -5.76 -1.73
CA PHE A 93 0.53 -6.68 -2.78
C PHE A 93 2.04 -6.60 -2.99
N GLN A 94 2.69 -7.77 -3.09
CA GLN A 94 4.07 -7.91 -3.57
C GLN A 94 4.03 -8.69 -4.89
N GLN A 95 3.64 -7.98 -5.93
CA GLN A 95 3.43 -8.50 -7.27
C GLN A 95 4.75 -8.86 -7.94
N ASP A 96 4.79 -9.95 -8.70
CA ASP A 96 5.93 -10.33 -9.54
C ASP A 96 5.59 -10.22 -11.03
N ALA A 97 6.60 -10.41 -11.88
CA ALA A 97 6.44 -10.37 -13.33
C ALA A 97 5.33 -11.31 -13.81
N GLY A 98 4.45 -10.81 -14.66
CA GLY A 98 3.31 -11.55 -15.22
C GLY A 98 2.10 -11.70 -14.31
N GLU A 99 2.17 -11.29 -13.05
CA GLU A 99 1.04 -11.34 -12.11
C GLU A 99 0.20 -10.07 -12.15
N THR A 100 -1.02 -10.16 -11.66
CA THR A 100 -1.90 -9.01 -11.40
C THR A 100 -2.33 -8.98 -9.93
N ALA A 101 -2.61 -7.80 -9.39
CA ALA A 101 -3.15 -7.68 -8.02
C ALA A 101 -4.48 -8.43 -7.87
N ALA A 102 -5.31 -8.46 -8.91
CA ALA A 102 -6.59 -9.18 -8.91
C ALA A 102 -6.39 -10.70 -8.77
N GLU A 103 -5.43 -11.29 -9.50
CA GLU A 103 -5.11 -12.73 -9.39
C GLU A 103 -4.52 -13.06 -8.02
N LEU A 104 -3.64 -12.22 -7.51
CA LEU A 104 -3.06 -12.38 -6.17
C LEU A 104 -4.12 -12.34 -5.08
N ASN A 105 -5.10 -11.41 -5.20
CA ASN A 105 -6.21 -11.31 -4.27
C ASN A 105 -7.14 -12.52 -4.32
N ALA A 106 -7.34 -13.11 -5.50
CA ALA A 106 -8.18 -14.28 -5.71
C ALA A 106 -7.48 -15.61 -5.39
N LYS A 107 -6.15 -15.60 -5.16
CA LYS A 107 -5.36 -16.82 -4.95
C LYS A 107 -5.75 -17.59 -3.69
N PHE A 108 -6.21 -16.89 -2.67
CA PHE A 108 -6.68 -17.49 -1.42
C PHE A 108 -8.11 -17.01 -1.13
N PRO A 109 -8.95 -17.84 -0.50
CA PRO A 109 -10.29 -17.44 -0.14
C PRO A 109 -10.31 -16.39 0.98
N GLY A 110 -11.39 -15.62 1.06
CA GLY A 110 -11.64 -14.72 2.20
C GLY A 110 -11.69 -13.25 1.84
N SER A 111 -11.36 -12.84 0.61
CA SER A 111 -11.51 -11.44 0.22
C SER A 111 -12.98 -11.02 0.17
N LEU A 112 -13.28 -9.90 0.83
CA LEU A 112 -14.56 -9.19 0.70
C LEU A 112 -14.49 -8.05 -0.32
N LEU A 113 -13.35 -7.81 -0.94
CA LEU A 113 -13.22 -6.86 -2.06
C LEU A 113 -13.76 -7.52 -3.34
N THR A 114 -15.06 -7.77 -3.36
CA THR A 114 -15.79 -8.46 -4.42
C THR A 114 -16.69 -7.51 -5.19
N PRO A 115 -17.11 -7.84 -6.43
CA PRO A 115 -18.04 -7.00 -7.20
C PRO A 115 -19.32 -6.62 -6.45
N ASP A 116 -19.86 -7.52 -5.60
CA ASP A 116 -21.08 -7.28 -4.82
C ASP A 116 -20.90 -6.17 -3.76
N ASN A 117 -19.69 -6.01 -3.24
CA ASN A 117 -19.33 -4.99 -2.27
C ASN A 117 -18.81 -3.70 -2.91
N LEU A 118 -18.63 -3.69 -4.24
CA LEU A 118 -18.18 -2.51 -4.97
C LEU A 118 -19.35 -1.71 -5.55
N LEU A 119 -19.14 -0.42 -5.69
CA LEU A 119 -19.98 0.53 -6.41
C LEU A 119 -19.15 1.16 -7.52
N LEU A 120 -19.58 0.96 -8.77
CA LEU A 120 -18.97 1.60 -9.93
C LEU A 120 -19.68 2.91 -10.26
N ARG A 121 -18.89 3.93 -10.52
CA ARG A 121 -19.39 5.24 -10.99
C ARG A 121 -18.70 5.60 -12.30
N THR A 122 -19.49 6.04 -13.28
CA THR A 122 -18.96 6.53 -14.56
C THR A 122 -18.52 7.98 -14.40
N TYR A 123 -17.34 8.30 -14.94
CA TYR A 123 -16.85 9.67 -15.09
C TYR A 123 -16.39 9.88 -16.55
N PRO A 124 -16.08 11.12 -17.01
CA PRO A 124 -15.82 11.39 -18.43
C PRO A 124 -14.74 10.55 -19.12
N HIS A 125 -13.82 9.96 -18.36
CA HIS A 125 -12.68 9.21 -18.89
C HIS A 125 -12.71 7.70 -18.55
N GLY A 126 -13.78 7.19 -17.93
CA GLY A 126 -13.88 5.76 -17.58
C GLY A 126 -14.82 5.45 -16.43
N GLN A 127 -14.44 4.51 -15.61
CA GLN A 127 -15.16 4.11 -14.40
C GLN A 127 -14.28 4.23 -13.17
N GLU A 128 -14.92 4.50 -12.05
CA GLU A 128 -14.30 4.54 -10.74
C GLU A 128 -14.99 3.54 -9.81
N ALA A 129 -14.20 2.80 -9.06
CA ALA A 129 -14.69 1.85 -8.07
C ALA A 129 -14.54 2.40 -6.66
N TYR A 130 -15.57 2.16 -5.86
CA TYR A 130 -15.65 2.43 -4.43
C TYR A 130 -16.13 1.16 -3.73
N VAL A 131 -15.78 0.96 -2.48
CA VAL A 131 -16.55 0.04 -1.63
C VAL A 131 -17.87 0.71 -1.28
N ARG A 132 -18.98 -0.05 -1.31
CA ARG A 132 -20.28 0.47 -0.86
C ARG A 132 -20.14 1.05 0.55
N PRO A 133 -20.60 2.28 0.83
CA PRO A 133 -20.37 2.93 2.12
C PRO A 133 -20.81 2.08 3.32
N GLU A 134 -21.94 1.37 3.20
CA GLU A 134 -22.48 0.48 4.22
C GLU A 134 -21.66 -0.80 4.43
N LYS A 135 -20.75 -1.11 3.51
CA LYS A 135 -19.82 -2.26 3.57
C LYS A 135 -18.39 -1.86 3.92
N PHE A 136 -18.08 -0.57 3.91
CA PHE A 136 -16.71 -0.10 4.05
C PHE A 136 -16.05 -0.55 5.35
N ALA A 137 -16.73 -0.42 6.49
CA ALA A 137 -16.21 -0.86 7.77
C ALA A 137 -15.87 -2.36 7.76
N GLU A 138 -16.80 -3.19 7.28
CA GLU A 138 -16.61 -4.64 7.21
C GLU A 138 -15.44 -5.02 6.28
N VAL A 139 -15.35 -4.40 5.12
CA VAL A 139 -14.36 -4.73 4.08
C VAL A 139 -12.96 -4.19 4.41
N TYR A 140 -12.89 -3.00 5.00
CA TYR A 140 -11.63 -2.24 5.06
C TYR A 140 -11.15 -1.91 6.47
N ALA A 141 -12.06 -1.61 7.40
CA ALA A 141 -11.76 -0.92 8.66
C ALA A 141 -12.52 -1.52 9.85
N ALA A 142 -12.59 -2.86 9.93
CA ALA A 142 -13.42 -3.58 10.90
C ALA A 142 -12.99 -3.38 12.37
N ASP A 143 -11.75 -2.98 12.61
CA ASP A 143 -11.16 -2.76 13.92
C ASP A 143 -11.07 -1.27 14.32
N LEU A 144 -11.57 -0.36 13.48
CA LEU A 144 -11.62 1.07 13.81
C LEU A 144 -12.92 1.44 14.53
N ASP A 145 -12.89 2.59 15.21
CA ASP A 145 -14.12 3.20 15.74
C ASP A 145 -15.14 3.39 14.61
N PRO A 146 -16.43 3.02 14.81
CA PRO A 146 -17.44 3.13 13.76
C PRO A 146 -17.61 4.53 13.17
N ALA A 147 -17.39 5.59 13.95
CA ALA A 147 -17.48 6.96 13.45
C ALA A 147 -16.27 7.28 12.55
N GLU A 148 -15.08 6.79 12.86
CA GLU A 148 -13.89 6.93 12.01
C GLU A 148 -14.06 6.15 10.69
N ALA A 149 -14.52 4.90 10.77
CA ALA A 149 -14.81 4.09 9.58
C ALA A 149 -15.88 4.75 8.68
N ALA A 150 -16.91 5.38 9.25
CA ALA A 150 -17.93 6.11 8.50
C ALA A 150 -17.37 7.36 7.80
N ILE A 151 -16.45 8.10 8.44
CA ILE A 151 -15.76 9.23 7.82
C ILE A 151 -14.89 8.74 6.66
N MET A 152 -14.14 7.66 6.84
CA MET A 152 -13.34 7.06 5.77
C MET A 152 -14.20 6.59 4.60
N ALA A 153 -15.35 5.96 4.87
CA ALA A 153 -16.31 5.53 3.86
C ALA A 153 -16.83 6.70 3.01
N ALA A 154 -17.04 7.87 3.63
CA ALA A 154 -17.47 9.07 2.93
C ALA A 154 -16.36 9.75 2.12
N ALA A 155 -15.10 9.61 2.58
CA ALA A 155 -13.92 10.25 2.01
C ALA A 155 -13.11 9.33 1.08
N GLN A 156 -13.66 8.19 0.66
CA GLN A 156 -12.95 7.25 -0.20
C GLN A 156 -12.36 7.94 -1.43
N LYS A 157 -11.09 7.72 -1.68
CA LYS A 157 -10.49 8.01 -2.99
C LYS A 157 -10.72 6.81 -3.91
N PRO A 158 -11.49 6.99 -5.00
CA PRO A 158 -11.77 5.89 -5.92
C PRO A 158 -10.52 5.46 -6.68
N PHE A 159 -10.58 4.28 -7.23
CA PHE A 159 -9.58 3.77 -8.14
C PHE A 159 -10.22 3.33 -9.47
N ASP A 160 -9.48 3.42 -10.55
CA ASP A 160 -9.88 2.81 -11.81
C ASP A 160 -9.79 1.28 -11.66
N PRO A 161 -10.86 0.51 -11.92
CA PRO A 161 -10.84 -0.95 -11.78
C PRO A 161 -9.71 -1.63 -12.54
N THR A 162 -9.22 -1.04 -13.63
CA THR A 162 -8.12 -1.58 -14.43
C THR A 162 -6.78 -1.59 -13.69
N THR A 163 -6.63 -0.80 -12.62
CA THR A 163 -5.39 -0.78 -11.81
C THR A 163 -5.04 -2.15 -11.24
N LEU A 164 -6.06 -2.90 -10.79
CA LEU A 164 -5.86 -4.22 -10.20
C LEU A 164 -5.54 -5.31 -11.25
N GLY A 165 -5.83 -5.05 -12.53
CA GLY A 165 -5.50 -5.92 -13.67
C GLY A 165 -4.14 -5.60 -14.32
N GLY A 166 -3.46 -4.55 -13.86
CA GLY A 166 -2.14 -4.19 -14.38
C GLY A 166 -1.07 -5.22 -14.05
N SER A 167 -0.17 -5.48 -15.00
CA SER A 167 0.98 -6.38 -14.84
C SER A 167 2.22 -5.79 -15.51
N PHE A 168 3.38 -6.29 -15.15
CA PHE A 168 4.67 -5.96 -15.78
C PHE A 168 5.43 -7.24 -16.12
N THR A 169 6.43 -7.15 -17.02
CA THR A 169 7.16 -8.32 -17.52
C THR A 169 8.60 -8.41 -17.02
N ALA A 170 9.18 -7.30 -16.60
CA ALA A 170 10.52 -7.30 -16.01
C ALA A 170 10.48 -7.74 -14.54
N GLN A 171 11.64 -8.03 -13.96
CA GLN A 171 11.78 -8.46 -12.59
C GLN A 171 11.25 -7.41 -11.60
N ALA A 172 10.49 -7.83 -10.60
CA ALA A 172 10.00 -6.94 -9.55
C ALA A 172 11.14 -6.35 -8.71
N THR A 173 10.93 -5.14 -8.20
CA THR A 173 11.92 -4.37 -7.44
C THR A 173 12.43 -5.08 -6.19
N TRP A 174 11.57 -5.83 -5.50
CA TRP A 174 11.89 -6.56 -4.27
C TRP A 174 12.85 -7.74 -4.47
N HIS A 175 13.16 -8.13 -5.72
CA HIS A 175 14.25 -9.06 -6.00
C HIS A 175 15.64 -8.43 -5.82
N THR A 176 15.74 -7.11 -5.87
CA THR A 176 17.00 -6.37 -5.81
C THR A 176 17.11 -5.39 -4.66
N VAL A 177 15.99 -4.97 -4.10
CA VAL A 177 15.93 -4.06 -2.95
C VAL A 177 15.38 -4.81 -1.74
N ALA A 178 16.04 -4.68 -0.61
CA ALA A 178 15.62 -5.30 0.65
C ALA A 178 14.21 -4.85 1.03
N SER A 179 13.38 -5.80 1.50
CA SER A 179 11.97 -5.54 1.77
C SER A 179 11.51 -6.03 3.14
N TRP A 180 10.56 -5.30 3.71
CA TRP A 180 9.84 -5.58 4.95
C TRP A 180 8.35 -5.66 4.67
N SER A 181 7.64 -6.50 5.41
CA SER A 181 6.20 -6.66 5.24
C SER A 181 5.48 -6.61 6.59
N VAL A 182 4.44 -5.77 6.67
CA VAL A 182 3.47 -5.80 7.76
C VAL A 182 2.25 -6.57 7.28
N VAL A 183 2.01 -7.73 7.90
CA VAL A 183 0.87 -8.60 7.59
C VAL A 183 -0.22 -8.38 8.61
N SER A 184 -1.40 -7.95 8.15
CA SER A 184 -2.60 -7.79 8.95
C SER A 184 -3.32 -9.13 9.07
N THR A 185 -3.49 -9.65 10.30
CA THR A 185 -4.03 -11.01 10.51
C THR A 185 -5.55 -11.10 10.47
N ALA A 186 -6.25 -9.97 10.48
CA ALA A 186 -7.69 -9.86 10.30
C ALA A 186 -8.09 -9.13 8.99
N ASP A 187 -7.18 -9.09 8.02
CA ASP A 187 -7.45 -8.47 6.72
C ASP A 187 -8.38 -9.32 5.87
N VAL A 188 -9.47 -8.71 5.42
CA VAL A 188 -10.46 -9.29 4.49
C VAL A 188 -10.57 -8.51 3.18
N SER A 189 -9.78 -7.46 2.98
CA SER A 189 -9.60 -6.84 1.66
C SER A 189 -8.60 -7.65 0.83
N ILE A 190 -7.42 -7.91 1.42
CA ILE A 190 -6.44 -8.86 0.88
C ILE A 190 -6.34 -10.00 1.90
N PRO A 191 -6.70 -11.25 1.53
CA PRO A 191 -6.66 -12.35 2.48
C PRO A 191 -5.29 -12.46 3.17
N THR A 192 -5.29 -12.64 4.49
CA THR A 192 -4.05 -12.77 5.29
C THR A 192 -3.10 -13.82 4.72
N GLU A 193 -3.63 -14.95 4.24
CA GLU A 193 -2.80 -16.00 3.61
C GLU A 193 -2.15 -15.53 2.29
N ALA A 194 -2.80 -14.63 1.54
CA ALA A 194 -2.20 -14.02 0.37
C ALA A 194 -1.03 -13.10 0.78
N LEU A 195 -1.23 -12.27 1.81
CA LEU A 195 -0.18 -11.40 2.36
C LEU A 195 1.03 -12.20 2.84
N ARG A 196 0.80 -13.27 3.63
CA ARG A 196 1.86 -14.17 4.11
C ARG A 196 2.63 -14.81 2.96
N TRP A 197 1.90 -15.37 2.00
CA TRP A 197 2.49 -16.04 0.86
C TRP A 197 3.36 -15.09 0.02
N MET A 198 2.86 -13.89 -0.27
CA MET A 198 3.62 -12.88 -1.01
C MET A 198 4.88 -12.45 -0.27
N ALA A 199 4.77 -12.14 1.03
CA ALA A 199 5.90 -11.72 1.85
C ALA A 199 6.98 -12.81 1.98
N GLN A 200 6.57 -14.06 2.18
CA GLN A 200 7.49 -15.22 2.26
C GLN A 200 8.22 -15.43 0.92
N ARG A 201 7.47 -15.38 -0.20
CA ARG A 201 8.05 -15.52 -1.54
C ARG A 201 9.09 -14.45 -1.84
N ALA A 202 8.81 -13.22 -1.44
CA ALA A 202 9.69 -12.08 -1.64
C ALA A 202 10.91 -12.09 -0.70
N GLY A 203 10.95 -12.96 0.30
CA GLY A 203 12.01 -12.98 1.32
C GLY A 203 12.00 -11.75 2.22
N SER A 204 10.84 -11.10 2.37
CA SER A 204 10.69 -9.93 3.24
C SER A 204 10.88 -10.26 4.71
N ASP A 205 11.42 -9.32 5.49
CA ASP A 205 11.32 -9.37 6.95
C ASP A 205 9.87 -9.12 7.38
N VAL A 206 9.23 -10.11 8.00
CA VAL A 206 7.79 -10.11 8.26
C VAL A 206 7.47 -9.75 9.70
N THR A 207 6.57 -8.79 9.88
CA THR A 207 5.91 -8.50 11.16
C THR A 207 4.42 -8.69 10.99
N GLU A 208 3.82 -9.58 11.79
CA GLU A 208 2.36 -9.75 11.83
C GLU A 208 1.74 -8.92 12.96
N THR A 209 0.53 -8.41 12.72
CA THR A 209 -0.24 -7.69 13.73
C THR A 209 -1.73 -7.95 13.56
N ASP A 210 -2.45 -8.02 14.68
CA ASP A 210 -3.90 -8.15 14.69
C ASP A 210 -4.52 -6.81 14.30
N SER A 211 -4.98 -6.74 13.05
CA SER A 211 -5.61 -5.56 12.47
C SER A 211 -6.38 -5.93 11.22
N SER A 212 -7.39 -5.10 10.91
CA SER A 212 -8.04 -5.06 9.60
C SER A 212 -7.10 -4.52 8.51
N HIS A 213 -7.63 -4.30 7.31
CA HIS A 213 -6.88 -3.68 6.21
C HIS A 213 -6.41 -2.25 6.51
N ALA A 214 -7.09 -1.55 7.44
CA ALA A 214 -6.74 -0.18 7.85
C ALA A 214 -5.54 -0.11 8.80
N VAL A 215 -4.61 -1.04 8.74
CA VAL A 215 -3.47 -1.19 9.65
C VAL A 215 -2.62 0.07 9.86
N PRO A 216 -2.40 0.99 8.91
CA PRO A 216 -1.65 2.22 9.18
C PRO A 216 -2.38 3.16 10.17
N ILE A 217 -3.70 3.03 10.27
CA ILE A 217 -4.53 3.80 11.20
C ILE A 217 -4.68 3.04 12.52
N ALA A 218 -5.02 1.74 12.46
CA ALA A 218 -5.27 0.91 13.63
C ALA A 218 -4.01 0.63 14.45
N GLN A 219 -2.87 0.40 13.77
CA GLN A 219 -1.61 -0.02 14.39
C GLN A 219 -0.42 0.86 13.96
N PRO A 220 -0.51 2.20 14.06
CA PRO A 220 0.53 3.10 13.55
C PRO A 220 1.88 2.90 14.25
N ASP A 221 1.91 2.42 15.49
CA ASP A 221 3.14 2.14 16.23
C ASP A 221 3.89 0.93 15.65
N VAL A 222 3.16 -0.12 15.27
CA VAL A 222 3.72 -1.31 14.63
C VAL A 222 4.32 -0.94 13.28
N VAL A 223 3.53 -0.25 12.44
CA VAL A 223 3.94 0.18 11.11
C VAL A 223 5.16 1.10 11.18
N THR A 224 5.17 2.07 12.10
CA THR A 224 6.31 2.98 12.29
C THR A 224 7.58 2.24 12.68
N ARG A 225 7.49 1.24 13.61
CA ARG A 225 8.67 0.44 13.99
C ARG A 225 9.27 -0.32 12.81
N VAL A 226 8.43 -0.92 11.96
CA VAL A 226 8.91 -1.65 10.77
C VAL A 226 9.58 -0.70 9.78
N ILE A 227 8.99 0.47 9.51
CA ILE A 227 9.58 1.50 8.63
C ILE A 227 10.94 1.96 9.18
N LEU A 228 11.04 2.18 10.49
CA LEU A 228 12.31 2.58 11.12
C LEU A 228 13.33 1.44 11.15
N ALA A 229 12.91 0.18 11.21
CA ALA A 229 13.81 -0.96 11.09
C ALA A 229 14.39 -1.06 9.67
N ALA A 230 13.56 -0.88 8.65
CA ALA A 230 13.96 -0.86 7.25
C ALA A 230 14.99 0.25 6.92
N ALA A 231 14.95 1.37 7.65
CA ALA A 231 15.89 2.47 7.47
C ALA A 231 17.31 2.21 8.03
N ARG A 232 17.50 1.11 8.77
CA ARG A 232 18.77 0.78 9.45
C ARG A 232 19.53 -0.36 8.78
N ALA A 233 18.90 -1.02 7.82
CA ALA A 233 19.50 -2.12 7.08
C ALA A 233 20.33 -1.58 5.91
#